data_33f059908c0df1aac212423d73637862
#
_entry.id   33f059908c0df1aac212423d73637862
#
_cell.length_a   1.000
_cell.length_b   1.000
_cell.length_c   1.000
_cell.angle_alpha   90.00
_cell.angle_beta   90.00
_cell.angle_gamma   90.00
#
_symmetry.space_group_name_H-M   'P 1'
#
loop_
_entity.id
_entity.type
_entity.pdbx_description
1 polymer ?
#
loop_
_entity_poly.entity_id
_entity_poly.type
_entity_poly.pdbx_seq_one_letter_code
_entity_poly.pdbx_strand_id
1 'polypeptide(L)'
;MCSSDLLVAIDIEHFKLFNEWYGQVAGDKLLREIGAHLNKMRQEFGGIAGYMGGDDFVIVLPNDEKVLENLKCRITGFVRAYGGHTGFLPAFGFYVIDDISLSASQMYDRAILAQETVKGNYAVRCAYYSSDMKTRLENNHVLLAEVQAGLERDEFIYYLQPKCNLNTGKIVGLESLVRWKHPEKGIVAPGYFIPVMESNGLITELDMKVWEQVCQTLQDWIKSGHKVIPISVNVSSVDKIGRAHV
;
A
#
# COMPACT_ATOMS: atom_id res chain seq x y z
N MET A 1 -31.69 19.09 4.24
CA MET A 1 -30.66 18.08 4.12
C MET A 1 -29.78 18.22 5.36
N CYS A 2 -29.81 17.27 6.29
CA CYS A 2 -28.83 17.26 7.37
C CYS A 2 -27.46 16.99 6.70
N SER A 3 -26.60 18.00 6.69
CA SER A 3 -25.20 17.78 6.34
C SER A 3 -24.61 16.94 7.48
N SER A 4 -24.30 15.67 7.20
CA SER A 4 -23.48 14.88 8.10
C SER A 4 -22.11 15.54 8.17
N ASP A 5 -21.54 15.64 9.38
CA ASP A 5 -20.16 16.08 9.52
C ASP A 5 -19.19 15.01 9.05
N LEU A 6 -18.00 15.43 8.69
CA LEU A 6 -16.91 14.55 8.23
C LEU A 6 -15.73 14.64 9.21
N LEU A 7 -15.31 13.50 9.72
CA LEU A 7 -14.07 13.39 10.48
C LEU A 7 -12.94 13.04 9.50
N VAL A 8 -11.87 13.82 9.52
CA VAL A 8 -10.70 13.65 8.66
C VAL A 8 -9.47 13.37 9.51
N ALA A 9 -8.86 12.21 9.32
CA ALA A 9 -7.52 11.90 9.82
C ALA A 9 -6.49 12.37 8.79
N ILE A 10 -5.41 12.98 9.26
CA ILE A 10 -4.34 13.54 8.42
C ILE A 10 -3.01 13.10 9.01
N ASP A 11 -2.15 12.55 8.16
CA ASP A 11 -0.78 12.11 8.48
C ASP A 11 0.20 12.67 7.46
N ILE A 12 1.41 12.96 7.86
CA ILE A 12 2.46 13.44 6.96
C ILE A 12 3.44 12.30 6.68
N GLU A 13 3.30 11.70 5.51
CA GLU A 13 4.16 10.57 5.14
C GLU A 13 5.64 10.93 5.20
N HIS A 14 6.41 9.98 5.73
CA HIS A 14 7.86 10.09 5.89
C HIS A 14 8.30 11.20 6.84
N PHE A 15 7.44 11.67 7.77
CA PHE A 15 7.80 12.74 8.71
C PHE A 15 9.04 12.42 9.56
N LYS A 16 9.27 11.15 9.90
CA LYS A 16 10.51 10.73 10.57
C LYS A 16 11.73 11.04 9.71
N LEU A 17 11.68 10.74 8.41
CA LEU A 17 12.74 11.06 7.46
C LEU A 17 12.93 12.58 7.30
N PHE A 18 11.83 13.36 7.35
CA PHE A 18 11.91 14.81 7.39
C PHE A 18 12.73 15.30 8.60
N ASN A 19 12.49 14.74 9.80
CA ASN A 19 13.23 15.06 11.00
C ASN A 19 14.72 14.67 10.91
N GLU A 20 15.03 13.54 10.25
CA GLU A 20 16.42 13.13 10.01
C GLU A 20 17.16 14.10 9.07
N TRP A 21 16.50 14.64 8.05
CA TRP A 21 17.11 15.55 7.08
C TRP A 21 17.19 17.00 7.55
N TYR A 22 16.15 17.51 8.22
CA TYR A 22 16.02 18.94 8.56
C TYR A 22 16.13 19.23 10.06
N GLY A 23 16.21 18.19 10.87
CA GLY A 23 16.25 18.28 12.32
C GLY A 23 14.86 18.41 12.97
N GLN A 24 14.81 17.99 14.23
CA GLN A 24 13.57 17.92 15.01
C GLN A 24 12.89 19.31 15.19
N VAL A 25 13.71 20.38 15.33
CA VAL A 25 13.19 21.76 15.46
C VAL A 25 12.41 22.19 14.20
N ALA A 26 12.87 21.79 13.01
CA ALA A 26 12.16 22.07 11.76
C ALA A 26 10.87 21.26 11.67
N GLY A 27 10.87 19.99 12.09
CA GLY A 27 9.66 19.16 12.15
C GLY A 27 8.63 19.73 13.12
N ASP A 28 9.02 20.11 14.32
CA ASP A 28 8.12 20.72 15.30
C ASP A 28 7.51 22.05 14.78
N LYS A 29 8.27 22.79 13.98
CA LYS A 29 7.78 24.01 13.34
C LYS A 29 6.75 23.66 12.26
N LEU A 30 7.04 22.67 11.40
CA LEU A 30 6.10 22.18 10.38
C LEU A 30 4.77 21.76 11.02
N LEU A 31 4.80 20.94 12.07
CA LEU A 31 3.60 20.47 12.76
C LEU A 31 2.79 21.63 13.38
N ARG A 32 3.45 22.62 14.00
CA ARG A 32 2.79 23.80 14.55
C ARG A 32 2.08 24.62 13.46
N GLU A 33 2.68 24.76 12.31
CA GLU A 33 2.10 25.52 11.20
C GLU A 33 0.93 24.77 10.56
N ILE A 34 1.02 23.42 10.43
CA ILE A 34 -0.12 22.59 10.03
C ILE A 34 -1.28 22.78 11.01
N GLY A 35 -1.02 22.66 12.30
CA GLY A 35 -2.03 22.91 13.34
C GLY A 35 -2.66 24.31 13.24
N ALA A 36 -1.88 25.35 12.90
CA ALA A 36 -2.39 26.70 12.68
C ALA A 36 -3.31 26.77 11.44
N HIS A 37 -2.98 26.07 10.35
CA HIS A 37 -3.83 25.97 9.18
C HIS A 37 -5.16 25.25 9.49
N LEU A 38 -5.12 24.15 10.22
CA LEU A 38 -6.33 23.42 10.65
C LEU A 38 -7.20 24.27 11.59
N ASN A 39 -6.60 25.03 12.50
CA ASN A 39 -7.33 25.91 13.38
C ASN A 39 -8.01 27.07 12.62
N LYS A 40 -7.38 27.62 11.60
CA LYS A 40 -8.02 28.60 10.71
C LYS A 40 -9.22 27.99 9.97
N MET A 41 -9.08 26.77 9.43
CA MET A 41 -10.20 26.08 8.77
C MET A 41 -11.36 25.86 9.72
N ARG A 42 -11.09 25.42 10.96
CA ARG A 42 -12.10 25.28 12.00
C ARG A 42 -12.83 26.60 12.27
N GLN A 43 -12.12 27.73 12.26
CA GLN A 43 -12.73 29.04 12.45
C GLN A 43 -13.57 29.49 11.25
N GLU A 44 -13.11 29.19 10.02
CA GLU A 44 -13.77 29.58 8.78
C GLU A 44 -15.05 28.74 8.50
N PHE A 45 -15.01 27.45 8.75
CA PHE A 45 -16.08 26.51 8.35
C PHE A 45 -16.82 25.88 9.52
N GLY A 46 -16.41 26.14 10.74
CA GLY A 46 -16.90 25.48 11.95
C GLY A 46 -16.15 24.15 12.19
N GLY A 47 -16.54 23.42 13.24
CA GLY A 47 -16.00 22.12 13.55
C GLY A 47 -14.94 22.11 14.66
N ILE A 48 -14.15 21.04 14.72
CA ILE A 48 -13.17 20.79 15.78
C ILE A 48 -11.89 20.30 15.12
N ALA A 49 -10.74 20.80 15.58
CA ALA A 49 -9.42 20.31 15.15
C ALA A 49 -8.61 19.84 16.36
N GLY A 50 -7.85 18.77 16.20
CA GLY A 50 -7.01 18.16 17.23
C GLY A 50 -5.67 17.68 16.70
N TYR A 51 -4.70 17.62 17.60
CA TYR A 51 -3.40 17.00 17.37
C TYR A 51 -3.35 15.69 18.17
N MET A 52 -3.02 14.60 17.49
CA MET A 52 -3.08 13.25 18.05
C MET A 52 -1.72 12.73 18.51
N GLY A 53 -0.65 13.44 18.15
CA GLY A 53 0.73 13.08 18.45
C GLY A 53 1.50 12.71 17.18
N GLY A 54 2.84 12.75 17.25
CA GLY A 54 3.68 12.48 16.09
C GLY A 54 3.41 13.44 14.93
N ASP A 55 2.95 12.92 13.82
CA ASP A 55 2.54 13.63 12.61
C ASP A 55 1.03 13.52 12.32
N ASP A 56 0.26 13.00 13.30
CA ASP A 56 -1.16 12.77 13.19
C ASP A 56 -2.01 13.95 13.64
N PHE A 57 -2.93 14.35 12.80
CA PHE A 57 -3.94 15.37 13.06
C PHE A 57 -5.34 14.86 12.78
N VAL A 58 -6.31 15.46 13.42
CA VAL A 58 -7.73 15.21 13.16
C VAL A 58 -8.47 16.53 13.02
N ILE A 59 -9.43 16.58 12.09
CA ILE A 59 -10.35 17.71 11.98
C ILE A 59 -11.75 17.18 11.66
N VAL A 60 -12.76 17.77 12.30
CA VAL A 60 -14.17 17.55 11.95
C VAL A 60 -14.67 18.79 11.24
N LEU A 61 -15.21 18.63 10.05
CA LEU A 61 -15.71 19.69 9.19
C LEU A 61 -17.07 19.30 8.59
N PRO A 62 -17.86 20.27 8.10
CA PRO A 62 -19.04 19.96 7.30
C PRO A 62 -18.67 19.11 6.08
N ASN A 63 -19.47 18.09 5.77
CA ASN A 63 -19.29 17.25 4.60
C ASN A 63 -19.73 18.00 3.33
N ASP A 64 -18.90 18.94 2.93
CA ASP A 64 -19.09 19.79 1.74
C ASP A 64 -17.86 19.68 0.84
N GLU A 65 -18.05 19.40 -0.43
CA GLU A 65 -16.97 19.16 -1.39
C GLU A 65 -16.00 20.34 -1.48
N LYS A 66 -16.49 21.59 -1.43
CA LYS A 66 -15.64 22.79 -1.48
C LYS A 66 -14.78 22.93 -0.22
N VAL A 67 -15.34 22.59 0.93
CA VAL A 67 -14.60 22.62 2.21
C VAL A 67 -13.49 21.58 2.18
N LEU A 68 -13.77 20.37 1.69
CA LEU A 68 -12.80 19.28 1.60
C LEU A 68 -11.69 19.56 0.57
N GLU A 69 -12.05 20.11 -0.58
CA GLU A 69 -11.04 20.52 -1.56
C GLU A 69 -10.15 21.65 -1.01
N ASN A 70 -10.73 22.61 -0.27
CA ASN A 70 -9.96 23.66 0.40
C ASN A 70 -8.98 23.04 1.42
N LEU A 71 -9.43 22.08 2.25
CA LEU A 71 -8.58 21.37 3.21
C LEU A 71 -7.41 20.69 2.49
N LYS A 72 -7.71 19.88 1.49
CA LYS A 72 -6.68 19.12 0.73
C LYS A 72 -5.67 20.06 0.07
N CYS A 73 -6.15 21.07 -0.65
CA CYS A 73 -5.29 22.04 -1.33
C CYS A 73 -4.42 22.84 -0.34
N ARG A 74 -5.00 23.31 0.77
CA ARG A 74 -4.32 24.13 1.76
C ARG A 74 -3.19 23.35 2.45
N ILE A 75 -3.49 22.14 2.95
CA ILE A 75 -2.49 21.33 3.66
C ILE A 75 -1.45 20.77 2.70
N THR A 76 -1.86 20.21 1.56
CA THR A 76 -0.91 19.67 0.57
C THR A 76 -0.02 20.77 -0.01
N GLY A 77 -0.59 21.93 -0.34
CA GLY A 77 0.16 23.07 -0.87
C GLY A 77 1.17 23.60 0.14
N PHE A 78 0.77 23.68 1.41
CA PHE A 78 1.66 24.11 2.49
C PHE A 78 2.83 23.13 2.70
N VAL A 79 2.55 21.82 2.84
CA VAL A 79 3.58 20.79 3.07
C VAL A 79 4.56 20.74 1.89
N ARG A 80 4.08 20.83 0.64
CA ARG A 80 4.94 20.89 -0.55
C ARG A 80 5.84 22.11 -0.58
N ALA A 81 5.32 23.26 -0.20
CA ALA A 81 6.10 24.51 -0.19
C ALA A 81 7.15 24.56 0.93
N TYR A 82 6.86 23.92 2.06
CA TYR A 82 7.68 23.97 3.27
C TYR A 82 9.03 23.30 3.11
N GLY A 83 9.08 22.15 2.48
CA GLY A 83 10.30 21.34 2.36
C GLY A 83 11.12 21.55 1.09
N GLY A 84 10.63 22.31 0.10
CA GLY A 84 11.32 22.50 -1.20
C GLY A 84 11.57 21.20 -1.99
N HIS A 85 11.14 20.05 -1.47
CA HIS A 85 11.41 18.72 -2.01
C HIS A 85 10.13 17.90 -2.14
N THR A 86 10.06 17.16 -3.23
CA THR A 86 9.02 16.19 -3.51
C THR A 86 9.20 14.93 -2.66
N GLY A 87 8.20 14.57 -1.87
CA GLY A 87 8.23 13.31 -1.12
C GLY A 87 7.46 13.33 0.20
N PHE A 88 7.37 14.50 0.84
CA PHE A 88 6.58 14.66 2.05
C PHE A 88 5.18 15.12 1.68
N LEU A 89 4.22 14.23 1.74
CA LEU A 89 2.84 14.52 1.34
C LEU A 89 1.86 14.10 2.43
N PRO A 90 0.80 14.89 2.67
CA PRO A 90 -0.25 14.45 3.58
C PRO A 90 -1.09 13.33 2.97
N ALA A 91 -1.46 12.37 3.80
CA ALA A 91 -2.48 11.36 3.54
C ALA A 91 -3.75 11.71 4.32
N PHE A 92 -4.90 11.60 3.67
CA PHE A 92 -6.19 11.95 4.25
C PHE A 92 -7.11 10.73 4.30
N GLY A 93 -7.62 10.41 5.48
CA GLY A 93 -8.68 9.43 5.66
C GLY A 93 -9.97 10.11 6.09
N PHE A 94 -11.07 9.81 5.44
CA PHE A 94 -12.37 10.44 5.64
C PHE A 94 -13.37 9.44 6.23
N TYR A 95 -14.02 9.83 7.32
CA TYR A 95 -15.16 9.12 7.86
C TYR A 95 -16.37 10.06 7.92
N VAL A 96 -17.43 9.74 7.19
CA VAL A 96 -18.71 10.45 7.27
C VAL A 96 -19.38 10.06 8.59
N ILE A 97 -19.69 11.03 9.44
CA ILE A 97 -20.31 10.77 10.73
C ILE A 97 -21.82 10.51 10.48
N ASP A 98 -22.11 9.24 10.22
CA ASP A 98 -23.46 8.72 9.97
C ASP A 98 -24.05 7.96 11.17
N ASP A 99 -23.20 7.57 12.11
CA ASP A 99 -23.57 6.85 13.34
C ASP A 99 -23.03 7.58 14.58
N ILE A 100 -23.90 8.31 15.25
CA ILE A 100 -23.59 9.07 16.47
C ILE A 100 -23.49 8.19 17.73
N SER A 101 -23.83 6.90 17.66
CA SER A 101 -23.65 5.95 18.77
C SER A 101 -22.20 5.55 18.96
N LEU A 102 -21.35 5.79 17.96
CA LEU A 102 -19.92 5.52 18.04
C LEU A 102 -19.19 6.53 18.90
N SER A 103 -18.21 6.07 19.65
CA SER A 103 -17.29 6.96 20.36
C SER A 103 -16.39 7.72 19.37
N ALA A 104 -15.88 8.87 19.79
CA ALA A 104 -14.94 9.65 18.98
C ALA A 104 -13.70 8.83 18.57
N SER A 105 -13.22 7.94 19.44
CA SER A 105 -12.11 7.03 19.13
C SER A 105 -12.48 6.07 17.98
N GLN A 106 -13.65 5.47 18.03
CA GLN A 106 -14.11 4.56 16.97
C GLN A 106 -14.29 5.27 15.61
N MET A 107 -14.78 6.52 15.64
CA MET A 107 -14.89 7.34 14.43
C MET A 107 -13.50 7.67 13.87
N TYR A 108 -12.53 8.00 14.73
CA TYR A 108 -11.15 8.29 14.36
C TYR A 108 -10.46 7.04 13.81
N ASP A 109 -10.64 5.88 14.44
CA ASP A 109 -10.09 4.60 13.95
C ASP A 109 -10.59 4.28 12.53
N ARG A 110 -11.87 4.58 12.23
CA ARG A 110 -12.40 4.42 10.86
C ARG A 110 -11.73 5.35 9.85
N ALA A 111 -11.49 6.61 10.23
CA ALA A 111 -10.77 7.53 9.36
C ALA A 111 -9.31 7.09 9.14
N ILE A 112 -8.62 6.60 10.19
CA ILE A 112 -7.27 6.03 10.06
C ILE A 112 -7.27 4.84 9.11
N LEU A 113 -8.23 3.91 9.22
CA LEU A 113 -8.32 2.76 8.30
C LEU A 113 -8.42 3.21 6.84
N ALA A 114 -9.18 4.26 6.57
CA ALA A 114 -9.24 4.84 5.23
C ALA A 114 -7.89 5.47 4.82
N GLN A 115 -7.27 6.23 5.72
CA GLN A 115 -5.97 6.87 5.49
C GLN A 115 -4.86 5.87 5.16
N GLU A 116 -4.80 4.75 5.89
CA GLU A 116 -3.81 3.68 5.66
C GLU A 116 -3.90 3.08 4.25
N THR A 117 -5.08 3.08 3.61
CA THR A 117 -5.23 2.56 2.24
C THR A 117 -4.57 3.41 1.18
N VAL A 118 -4.22 4.66 1.49
CA VAL A 118 -3.61 5.61 0.55
C VAL A 118 -2.15 5.94 0.89
N LYS A 119 -1.62 5.49 2.02
CA LYS A 119 -0.20 5.61 2.33
C LYS A 119 0.64 4.86 1.28
N GLY A 120 1.75 5.46 0.88
CA GLY A 120 2.61 4.94 -0.20
C GLY A 120 2.08 5.17 -1.62
N ASN A 121 0.86 5.66 -1.80
CA ASN A 121 0.30 5.95 -3.12
C ASN A 121 0.39 7.44 -3.46
N TYR A 122 1.36 7.83 -4.27
CA TYR A 122 1.57 9.23 -4.65
C TYR A 122 0.47 9.81 -5.54
N ALA A 123 -0.32 8.97 -6.22
CA ALA A 123 -1.40 9.41 -7.11
C ALA A 123 -2.73 9.63 -6.38
N VAL A 124 -3.01 8.81 -5.36
CA VAL A 124 -4.26 8.87 -4.58
C VAL A 124 -3.89 9.11 -3.13
N ARG A 125 -4.23 10.29 -2.63
CA ARG A 125 -3.82 10.78 -1.31
C ARG A 125 -4.97 10.85 -0.30
N CYS A 126 -6.16 10.42 -0.69
CA CYS A 126 -7.36 10.47 0.15
C CYS A 126 -8.27 9.27 -0.11
N ALA A 127 -8.88 8.76 0.95
CA ALA A 127 -9.89 7.70 0.86
C ALA A 127 -11.02 7.95 1.88
N TYR A 128 -12.21 7.52 1.52
CA TYR A 128 -13.35 7.45 2.42
C TYR A 128 -13.42 6.07 3.05
N TYR A 129 -13.72 6.04 4.33
CA TYR A 129 -13.99 4.80 5.03
C TYR A 129 -15.19 4.07 4.41
N SER A 130 -15.02 2.78 4.22
CA SER A 130 -16.10 1.86 3.90
C SER A 130 -16.06 0.65 4.86
N SER A 131 -17.21 0.10 5.18
CA SER A 131 -17.33 -0.99 6.16
C SER A 131 -16.54 -2.25 5.79
N ASP A 132 -16.26 -2.45 4.51
CA ASP A 132 -15.45 -3.56 4.00
C ASP A 132 -13.93 -3.39 4.23
N MET A 133 -13.47 -2.17 4.54
CA MET A 133 -12.03 -1.91 4.78
C MET A 133 -11.50 -2.70 5.99
N LYS A 134 -12.27 -2.75 7.07
CA LYS A 134 -11.92 -3.55 8.25
C LYS A 134 -11.80 -5.03 7.90
N THR A 135 -12.80 -5.55 7.21
CA THR A 135 -12.80 -6.96 6.77
C THR A 135 -11.64 -7.25 5.81
N ARG A 136 -11.32 -6.33 4.90
CA ARG A 136 -10.16 -6.47 4.02
C ARG A 136 -8.85 -6.51 4.79
N LEU A 137 -8.69 -5.65 5.81
CA LEU A 137 -7.50 -5.64 6.64
C LEU A 137 -7.35 -6.96 7.41
N GLU A 138 -8.43 -7.44 8.05
CA GLU A 138 -8.46 -8.72 8.74
C GLU A 138 -8.12 -9.88 7.79
N ASN A 139 -8.73 -9.91 6.60
CA ASN A 139 -8.45 -10.92 5.57
C ASN A 139 -6.99 -10.85 5.09
N ASN A 140 -6.41 -9.67 4.94
CA ASN A 140 -5.00 -9.52 4.57
C ASN A 140 -4.06 -10.06 5.65
N HIS A 141 -4.37 -9.86 6.93
CA HIS A 141 -3.58 -10.44 8.03
C HIS A 141 -3.65 -11.97 8.03
N VAL A 142 -4.84 -12.55 7.85
CA VAL A 142 -5.02 -14.00 7.73
C VAL A 142 -4.25 -14.53 6.52
N LEU A 143 -4.41 -13.88 5.36
CA LEU A 143 -3.72 -14.26 4.14
C LEU A 143 -2.20 -14.18 4.29
N LEU A 144 -1.67 -13.15 4.98
CA LEU A 144 -0.25 -13.03 5.25
C LEU A 144 0.29 -14.23 6.04
N ALA A 145 -0.41 -14.64 7.09
CA ALA A 145 -0.04 -15.82 7.86
C ALA A 145 -0.11 -17.11 7.04
N GLU A 146 -1.15 -17.26 6.21
CA GLU A 146 -1.28 -18.40 5.29
C GLU A 146 -0.14 -18.46 4.27
N VAL A 147 0.24 -17.32 3.69
CA VAL A 147 1.33 -17.19 2.72
C VAL A 147 2.68 -17.52 3.35
N GLN A 148 2.97 -17.02 4.56
CA GLN A 148 4.21 -17.34 5.28
C GLN A 148 4.32 -18.86 5.53
N ALA A 149 3.26 -19.47 6.04
CA ALA A 149 3.21 -20.91 6.23
C ALA A 149 3.33 -21.70 4.92
N GLY A 150 2.75 -21.18 3.82
CA GLY A 150 2.86 -21.77 2.48
C GLY A 150 4.28 -21.70 1.90
N LEU A 151 5.03 -20.62 2.19
CA LEU A 151 6.46 -20.54 1.85
C LEU A 151 7.27 -21.58 2.61
N GLU A 152 7.06 -21.74 3.90
CA GLU A 152 7.76 -22.73 4.73
C GLU A 152 7.48 -24.19 4.30
N ARG A 153 6.28 -24.45 3.77
CA ARG A 153 5.84 -25.80 3.35
C ARG A 153 6.06 -26.10 1.87
N ASP A 154 6.73 -25.20 1.12
CA ASP A 154 6.96 -25.34 -0.32
C ASP A 154 5.67 -25.52 -1.13
N GLU A 155 4.58 -24.84 -0.72
CA GLU A 155 3.29 -24.89 -1.40
C GLU A 155 3.27 -24.06 -2.70
N PHE A 156 4.29 -23.22 -2.94
CA PHE A 156 4.39 -22.43 -4.16
C PHE A 156 5.10 -23.19 -5.25
N ILE A 157 4.38 -23.41 -6.35
CA ILE A 157 4.83 -24.09 -7.55
C ILE A 157 4.74 -23.13 -8.74
N TYR A 158 5.27 -23.53 -9.89
CA TYR A 158 5.08 -22.76 -11.12
C TYR A 158 4.52 -23.63 -12.24
N TYR A 159 3.78 -23.00 -13.14
CA TYR A 159 3.34 -23.56 -14.40
C TYR A 159 4.14 -22.94 -15.54
N LEU A 160 4.37 -23.71 -16.59
CA LEU A 160 5.05 -23.26 -17.78
C LEU A 160 4.05 -22.94 -18.89
N GLN A 161 4.02 -21.67 -19.29
CA GLN A 161 3.24 -21.22 -20.44
C GLN A 161 4.11 -21.13 -21.68
N PRO A 162 3.77 -21.84 -22.79
CA PRO A 162 4.57 -21.80 -23.99
C PRO A 162 4.45 -20.47 -24.73
N LYS A 163 5.60 -19.92 -25.17
CA LYS A 163 5.70 -18.77 -26.07
C LYS A 163 5.96 -19.28 -27.48
N CYS A 164 5.04 -19.02 -28.39
CA CYS A 164 5.10 -19.48 -29.76
C CYS A 164 5.49 -18.35 -30.73
N ASN A 165 6.31 -18.67 -31.71
CA ASN A 165 6.57 -17.78 -32.84
C ASN A 165 5.31 -17.74 -33.74
N LEU A 166 4.73 -16.56 -33.95
CA LEU A 166 3.48 -16.39 -34.70
C LEU A 166 3.57 -16.81 -36.17
N ASN A 167 4.75 -16.71 -36.78
CA ASN A 167 4.93 -17.06 -38.19
C ASN A 167 5.12 -18.55 -38.41
N THR A 168 5.72 -19.26 -37.42
CA THR A 168 6.11 -20.67 -37.60
C THR A 168 5.30 -21.62 -36.73
N GLY A 169 4.50 -21.13 -35.75
CA GLY A 169 3.79 -21.91 -34.75
C GLY A 169 4.69 -22.67 -33.77
N LYS A 170 6.01 -22.55 -33.88
CA LYS A 170 6.97 -23.29 -33.04
C LYS A 170 7.12 -22.62 -31.68
N ILE A 171 7.28 -23.46 -30.63
CA ILE A 171 7.62 -22.98 -29.28
C ILE A 171 9.06 -22.46 -29.30
N VAL A 172 9.25 -21.20 -28.89
CA VAL A 172 10.53 -20.51 -28.83
C VAL A 172 10.99 -20.21 -27.41
N GLY A 173 10.12 -20.34 -26.44
CA GLY A 173 10.40 -20.12 -25.02
C GLY A 173 9.22 -20.54 -24.16
N LEU A 174 9.43 -20.48 -22.86
CA LEU A 174 8.41 -20.74 -21.84
C LEU A 174 8.37 -19.57 -20.86
N GLU A 175 7.27 -19.35 -20.21
CA GLU A 175 7.14 -18.41 -19.09
C GLU A 175 6.72 -19.15 -17.85
N SER A 176 7.45 -18.95 -16.75
CA SER A 176 7.10 -19.49 -15.47
C SER A 176 6.04 -18.60 -14.81
N LEU A 177 4.92 -19.17 -14.49
CA LEU A 177 3.79 -18.52 -13.85
C LEU A 177 3.53 -19.18 -12.50
N VAL A 178 3.86 -18.47 -11.43
CA VAL A 178 3.68 -18.96 -10.07
C VAL A 178 2.22 -19.32 -9.78
N ARG A 179 2.02 -20.37 -9.00
CA ARG A 179 0.73 -20.84 -8.48
C ARG A 179 0.92 -21.26 -7.03
N TRP A 180 -0.05 -20.97 -6.19
CA TRP A 180 -0.05 -21.49 -4.84
C TRP A 180 -0.90 -22.74 -4.75
N LYS A 181 -0.30 -23.89 -4.45
CA LYS A 181 -0.97 -25.15 -4.20
C LYS A 181 -1.44 -25.19 -2.74
N HIS A 182 -2.49 -24.43 -2.46
CA HIS A 182 -3.04 -24.33 -1.12
C HIS A 182 -3.72 -25.64 -0.70
N PRO A 183 -3.49 -26.14 0.52
CA PRO A 183 -4.01 -27.44 0.96
C PRO A 183 -5.54 -27.52 0.94
N GLU A 184 -6.24 -26.43 1.23
CA GLU A 184 -7.69 -26.40 1.30
C GLU A 184 -8.34 -25.74 0.07
N LYS A 185 -7.70 -24.69 -0.50
CA LYS A 185 -8.25 -23.89 -1.60
C LYS A 185 -7.86 -24.42 -2.99
N GLY A 186 -6.98 -25.44 -3.05
CA GLY A 186 -6.45 -25.96 -4.32
C GLY A 186 -5.46 -24.99 -4.98
N ILE A 187 -5.53 -24.84 -6.30
CA ILE A 187 -4.62 -23.94 -7.03
C ILE A 187 -5.12 -22.51 -6.98
N VAL A 188 -4.39 -21.66 -6.28
CA VAL A 188 -4.69 -20.23 -6.11
C VAL A 188 -3.87 -19.40 -7.10
N ALA A 189 -4.53 -18.46 -7.77
CA ALA A 189 -3.92 -17.59 -8.77
C ALA A 189 -3.09 -16.44 -8.11
N PRO A 190 -2.04 -15.95 -8.80
CA PRO A 190 -1.11 -14.94 -8.25
C PRO A 190 -1.78 -13.65 -7.78
N GLY A 191 -2.83 -13.19 -8.50
CA GLY A 191 -3.54 -11.96 -8.13
C GLY A 191 -4.16 -11.96 -6.74
N TYR A 192 -4.32 -13.13 -6.10
CA TYR A 192 -4.84 -13.25 -4.76
C TYR A 192 -3.80 -13.00 -3.67
N PHE A 193 -2.54 -13.44 -3.86
CA PHE A 193 -1.52 -13.41 -2.81
C PHE A 193 -0.34 -12.46 -3.08
N ILE A 194 -0.01 -12.19 -4.36
CA ILE A 194 1.13 -11.31 -4.70
C ILE A 194 1.01 -9.92 -4.06
N PRO A 195 -0.14 -9.22 -4.08
CA PRO A 195 -0.25 -7.89 -3.47
C PRO A 195 0.09 -7.87 -1.98
N VAL A 196 -0.31 -8.91 -1.23
CA VAL A 196 0.01 -9.04 0.20
C VAL A 196 1.49 -9.36 0.40
N MET A 197 2.09 -10.16 -0.47
CA MET A 197 3.53 -10.47 -0.41
C MET A 197 4.39 -9.23 -0.73
N GLU A 198 4.01 -8.44 -1.74
CA GLU A 198 4.72 -7.20 -2.10
C GLU A 198 4.67 -6.17 -0.98
N SER A 199 3.48 -5.94 -0.39
CA SER A 199 3.30 -4.98 0.70
C SER A 199 4.03 -5.35 2.00
N ASN A 200 4.36 -6.64 2.17
CA ASN A 200 5.04 -7.16 3.37
C ASN A 200 6.48 -7.64 3.12
N GLY A 201 7.03 -7.40 1.91
CA GLY A 201 8.41 -7.76 1.57
C GLY A 201 8.69 -9.25 1.39
N LEU A 202 7.65 -10.11 1.36
CA LEU A 202 7.80 -11.56 1.17
C LEU A 202 7.97 -11.96 -0.30
N ILE A 203 7.75 -11.04 -1.23
CA ILE A 203 7.81 -11.32 -2.65
C ILE A 203 9.20 -11.79 -3.09
N THR A 204 10.25 -11.23 -2.51
CA THR A 204 11.65 -11.63 -2.79
C THR A 204 11.91 -13.09 -2.45
N GLU A 205 11.38 -13.58 -1.34
CA GLU A 205 11.52 -14.99 -0.94
C GLU A 205 10.79 -15.91 -1.93
N LEU A 206 9.59 -15.53 -2.36
CA LEU A 206 8.85 -16.25 -3.39
C LEU A 206 9.62 -16.30 -4.71
N ASP A 207 10.13 -15.15 -5.18
CA ASP A 207 10.90 -15.06 -6.43
C ASP A 207 12.12 -15.98 -6.38
N MET A 208 12.88 -15.96 -5.29
CA MET A 208 14.05 -16.84 -5.11
C MET A 208 13.67 -18.32 -5.18
N LYS A 209 12.58 -18.74 -4.49
CA LYS A 209 12.11 -20.13 -4.56
C LYS A 209 11.69 -20.54 -5.96
N VAL A 210 10.97 -19.68 -6.68
CA VAL A 210 10.56 -19.97 -8.07
C VAL A 210 11.78 -20.07 -8.98
N TRP A 211 12.77 -19.19 -8.85
CA TRP A 211 13.99 -19.23 -9.64
C TRP A 211 14.79 -20.52 -9.38
N GLU A 212 14.90 -20.92 -8.12
CA GLU A 212 15.57 -22.18 -7.74
C GLU A 212 14.88 -23.40 -8.38
N GLN A 213 13.54 -23.47 -8.30
CA GLN A 213 12.75 -24.53 -8.92
C GLN A 213 12.93 -24.56 -10.45
N VAL A 214 12.95 -23.40 -11.12
CA VAL A 214 13.17 -23.29 -12.56
C VAL A 214 14.59 -23.74 -12.93
N CYS A 215 15.60 -23.31 -12.19
CA CYS A 215 16.98 -23.76 -12.41
C CYS A 215 17.13 -25.27 -12.24
N GLN A 216 16.51 -25.86 -11.23
CA GLN A 216 16.51 -27.31 -11.03
C GLN A 216 15.87 -28.04 -12.21
N THR A 217 14.72 -27.56 -12.70
CA THR A 217 14.04 -28.13 -13.86
C THR A 217 14.92 -28.08 -15.12
N LEU A 218 15.59 -26.94 -15.38
CA LEU A 218 16.52 -26.82 -16.51
C LEU A 218 17.70 -27.79 -16.36
N GLN A 219 18.25 -27.94 -15.15
CA GLN A 219 19.31 -28.89 -14.86
C GLN A 219 18.87 -30.35 -15.15
N ASP A 220 17.67 -30.71 -14.71
CA ASP A 220 17.13 -32.06 -14.92
C ASP A 220 16.87 -32.36 -16.41
N TRP A 221 16.42 -31.38 -17.18
CA TRP A 221 16.29 -31.52 -18.64
C TRP A 221 17.66 -31.76 -19.30
N ILE A 222 18.68 -30.98 -18.89
CA ILE A 222 20.04 -31.16 -19.42
C ILE A 222 20.58 -32.58 -19.11
N LYS A 223 20.43 -33.01 -17.84
CA LYS A 223 20.91 -34.34 -17.42
C LYS A 223 20.18 -35.47 -18.13
N SER A 224 18.91 -35.29 -18.45
CA SER A 224 18.05 -36.26 -19.12
C SER A 224 18.23 -36.24 -20.67
N GLY A 225 19.11 -35.36 -21.21
CA GLY A 225 19.32 -35.23 -22.64
C GLY A 225 18.19 -34.57 -23.43
N HIS A 226 17.26 -33.91 -22.74
CA HIS A 226 16.16 -33.18 -23.38
C HIS A 226 16.67 -31.89 -24.01
N LYS A 227 16.01 -31.46 -25.08
CA LYS A 227 16.28 -30.15 -25.67
C LYS A 227 15.83 -29.06 -24.71
N VAL A 228 16.75 -28.24 -24.25
CA VAL A 228 16.48 -27.11 -23.35
C VAL A 228 15.79 -25.99 -24.11
N ILE A 229 14.68 -25.51 -23.57
CA ILE A 229 13.93 -24.34 -24.06
C ILE A 229 14.11 -23.22 -23.01
N PRO A 230 14.41 -21.97 -23.41
CA PRO A 230 14.54 -20.87 -22.46
C PRO A 230 13.26 -20.67 -21.63
N ILE A 231 13.42 -20.53 -20.32
CA ILE A 231 12.32 -20.22 -19.40
C ILE A 231 12.52 -18.80 -18.88
N SER A 232 11.58 -17.91 -19.15
CA SER A 232 11.54 -16.58 -18.51
C SER A 232 10.89 -16.66 -17.14
N VAL A 233 11.48 -15.98 -16.17
CA VAL A 233 10.98 -15.81 -14.81
C VAL A 233 10.58 -14.36 -14.57
N ASN A 234 9.53 -14.15 -13.78
CA ASN A 234 9.13 -12.83 -13.36
C ASN A 234 10.07 -12.35 -12.24
N VAL A 235 10.26 -11.04 -12.15
CA VAL A 235 11.07 -10.37 -11.13
C VAL A 235 10.25 -9.22 -10.58
N SER A 236 10.04 -9.21 -9.27
CA SER A 236 9.35 -8.12 -8.60
C SER A 236 10.08 -6.78 -8.77
N SER A 237 9.32 -5.69 -8.80
CA SER A 237 9.89 -4.33 -8.82
C SER A 237 10.69 -4.01 -7.55
N VAL A 238 10.36 -4.63 -6.44
CA VAL A 238 11.09 -4.50 -5.16
C VAL A 238 12.51 -5.03 -5.29
N ASP A 239 12.72 -6.14 -6.00
CA ASP A 239 14.05 -6.72 -6.23
C ASP A 239 14.93 -5.89 -7.16
N LYS A 240 14.33 -5.14 -8.09
CA LYS A 240 15.06 -4.25 -9.00
C LYS A 240 15.71 -3.06 -8.26
N ILE A 241 15.09 -2.57 -7.21
CA ILE A 241 15.60 -1.42 -6.43
C ILE A 241 16.77 -1.85 -5.54
N GLY A 242 16.76 -3.07 -4.99
CA GLY A 242 17.82 -3.57 -4.10
C GLY A 242 19.15 -3.90 -4.80
N ARG A 243 19.18 -4.08 -6.14
CA ARG A 243 20.38 -4.44 -6.91
C ARG A 243 21.08 -3.28 -7.64
N ALA A 244 20.53 -2.06 -7.54
CA ALA A 244 21.15 -0.87 -8.14
C ALA A 244 22.35 -0.32 -7.34
N HIS A 245 22.76 -0.97 -6.27
CA HIS A 245 23.84 -0.56 -5.37
C HIS A 245 24.89 -1.66 -5.11
N VAL A 246 25.20 -2.48 -6.13
CA VAL A 246 26.39 -3.35 -6.08
C VAL A 246 27.28 -3.07 -7.29
#